data_cca10e3c105e0b9fdbc4130e6752eeb0
#
_entry.id   cca10e3c105e0b9fdbc4130e6752eeb0
#
_cell.length_a   1.000
_cell.length_b   1.000
_cell.length_c   1.000
_cell.angle_alpha   90.00
_cell.angle_beta   90.00
_cell.angle_gamma   90.00
#
_symmetry.space_group_name_H-M   'P 1'
#
loop_
_entity.id
_entity.type
_entity.pdbx_description
1 polymer ?
#
loop_
_entity_poly.entity_id
_entity_poly.type
_entity_poly.pdbx_seq_one_letter_code
_entity_poly.pdbx_strand_id
1 'polypeptide(L)'
;MTRTCATCHTGRVRLGDGSIRVIHGGVNTELNAHRFIGQLTRVLKKNLSTSNDSPEYQAYRKRIVEALANKAPEWFWGADSKTVPVAAVAKEVATVQHNIDAILTKMREMNDRRLGGLVLLQEHSYNKVPNPPSLTDGAPGMVETSGLGSAGLVRIVGKENAELVLPPAPSKADIPAIWGVDPHRYANWDATLKGFARSLTSSLAVVGDPAKIDLKQNALIQAFLHKLPPEPYPFALDVSAKKRGEKTYRSNCAGCHERSPEKTRATQIFDVGTDMLRANAITPKTAALMSTLIARACPKTMKECTFENNEIVVDPSPKRGYVAGDLQGIWAQAPYLHNGSIPTLRQLLVPATRTKDPFLRGSISYDSKNGGWEWEPSKQQKLHRRGETAIAIHDIHQAGFSNQGHGSVQKPFVVDGRGAEVRIAWSDGDSDRATVDELIAYLLSL
;
A
#
# COMPACT_ATOMS: atom_id res chain seq x y z
N MET A 1 7.52 -8.24 17.75
CA MET A 1 6.38 -7.59 17.07
C MET A 1 6.40 -8.07 15.63
N THR A 2 5.56 -9.02 15.28
CA THR A 2 5.41 -9.55 13.93
C THR A 2 4.51 -8.59 13.13
N ARG A 3 5.02 -8.08 12.02
CA ARG A 3 4.20 -7.37 11.04
C ARG A 3 3.54 -8.40 10.15
N THR A 4 2.23 -8.42 10.13
CA THR A 4 1.44 -9.26 9.23
C THR A 4 0.91 -8.41 8.07
N CYS A 5 0.53 -9.04 6.97
CA CYS A 5 -0.14 -8.35 5.84
C CYS A 5 -1.38 -7.58 6.32
N ALA A 6 -2.10 -8.13 7.30
CA ALA A 6 -3.27 -7.50 7.90
C ALA A 6 -3.01 -6.11 8.51
N THR A 7 -1.79 -5.82 8.97
CA THR A 7 -1.46 -4.49 9.52
C THR A 7 -1.72 -3.37 8.52
N CYS A 8 -1.42 -3.60 7.24
CA CYS A 8 -1.60 -2.60 6.18
C CYS A 8 -2.84 -2.88 5.32
N HIS A 9 -3.29 -4.14 5.26
CA HIS A 9 -4.33 -4.60 4.36
C HIS A 9 -5.57 -5.11 5.10
N THR A 10 -6.01 -4.39 6.12
CA THR A 10 -7.30 -4.60 6.78
C THR A 10 -8.00 -3.26 6.89
N GLY A 11 -9.04 -3.07 6.11
CA GLY A 11 -9.90 -1.90 6.15
C GLY A 11 -11.07 -2.08 7.11
N ARG A 12 -11.78 -0.98 7.36
CA ARG A 12 -13.04 -0.98 8.11
C ARG A 12 -14.05 -0.06 7.42
N VAL A 13 -15.31 -0.42 7.47
CA VAL A 13 -16.41 0.43 7.00
C VAL A 13 -17.52 0.49 8.04
N ARG A 14 -18.06 1.67 8.27
CA ARG A 14 -19.25 1.89 9.10
C ARG A 14 -20.49 1.69 8.25
N LEU A 15 -21.37 0.80 8.70
CA LEU A 15 -22.67 0.53 8.07
C LEU A 15 -23.74 1.54 8.52
N GLY A 16 -24.87 1.54 7.83
CA GLY A 16 -25.98 2.46 8.12
C GLY A 16 -26.61 2.28 9.51
N ASP A 17 -26.50 1.12 10.13
CA ASP A 17 -26.91 0.82 11.49
C ASP A 17 -25.86 1.21 12.56
N GLY A 18 -24.73 1.80 12.13
CA GLY A 18 -23.62 2.18 12.98
C GLY A 18 -22.63 1.06 13.29
N SER A 19 -22.91 -0.18 12.91
CA SER A 19 -21.98 -1.31 13.08
C SER A 19 -20.75 -1.12 12.17
N ILE A 20 -19.66 -1.84 12.51
CA ILE A 20 -18.41 -1.78 11.77
C ILE A 20 -18.15 -3.14 11.13
N ARG A 21 -17.99 -3.17 9.81
CA ARG A 21 -17.54 -4.35 9.07
C ARG A 21 -16.04 -4.24 8.80
N VAL A 22 -15.32 -5.33 9.02
CA VAL A 22 -13.90 -5.47 8.66
C VAL A 22 -13.80 -5.89 7.19
N ILE A 23 -12.86 -5.27 6.47
CA ILE A 23 -12.59 -5.55 5.06
C ILE A 23 -11.24 -6.27 4.99
N HIS A 24 -11.27 -7.59 4.81
CA HIS A 24 -10.09 -8.42 4.75
C HIS A 24 -9.34 -8.24 3.42
N GLY A 25 -8.05 -8.00 3.48
CA GLY A 25 -7.24 -7.73 2.30
C GLY A 25 -7.48 -6.36 1.64
N GLY A 26 -8.36 -5.55 2.22
CA GLY A 26 -8.72 -4.23 1.72
C GLY A 26 -7.72 -3.13 2.06
N VAL A 27 -7.99 -1.94 1.59
CA VAL A 27 -7.19 -0.74 1.89
C VAL A 27 -7.42 -0.34 3.36
N ASN A 28 -6.34 -0.18 4.11
CA ASN A 28 -6.42 0.36 5.45
C ASN A 28 -6.38 1.89 5.41
N THR A 29 -7.55 2.51 5.45
CA THR A 29 -7.70 3.97 5.38
C THR A 29 -7.36 4.70 6.69
N GLU A 30 -7.09 3.98 7.77
CA GLU A 30 -6.82 4.56 9.10
C GLU A 30 -5.34 4.51 9.49
N LEU A 31 -4.57 3.58 8.91
CA LEU A 31 -3.15 3.42 9.24
C LEU A 31 -2.30 4.53 8.65
N ASN A 32 -1.80 5.42 9.48
CA ASN A 32 -0.69 6.28 9.10
C ASN A 32 0.64 5.56 9.37
N ALA A 33 1.09 4.79 8.38
CA ALA A 33 2.28 3.94 8.51
C ALA A 33 3.55 4.76 8.80
N HIS A 34 3.70 5.93 8.19
CA HIS A 34 4.85 6.82 8.41
C HIS A 34 4.88 7.36 9.84
N ARG A 35 3.76 7.85 10.33
CA ARG A 35 3.65 8.36 11.70
C ARG A 35 3.91 7.26 12.72
N PHE A 36 3.37 6.06 12.49
CA PHE A 36 3.63 4.90 13.34
C PHE A 36 5.14 4.56 13.35
N ILE A 37 5.77 4.46 12.18
CA ILE A 37 7.20 4.18 12.05
C ILE A 37 8.03 5.29 12.70
N GLY A 38 7.68 6.55 12.46
CA GLY A 38 8.37 7.71 13.04
C GLY A 38 8.27 7.75 14.56
N GLN A 39 7.11 7.45 15.12
CA GLN A 39 6.92 7.37 16.57
C GLN A 39 7.70 6.20 17.18
N LEU A 40 7.60 5.01 16.57
CA LEU A 40 8.34 3.83 17.01
C LEU A 40 9.85 4.10 17.01
N THR A 41 10.36 4.70 15.95
CA THR A 41 11.77 5.05 15.81
C THR A 41 12.23 6.02 16.91
N ARG A 42 11.41 7.05 17.23
CA ARG A 42 11.70 7.98 18.32
C ARG A 42 11.71 7.32 19.70
N VAL A 43 10.72 6.46 19.96
CA VAL A 43 10.63 5.71 21.22
C VAL A 43 11.84 4.79 21.40
N LEU A 44 12.20 4.05 20.34
CA LEU A 44 13.38 3.18 20.38
C LEU A 44 14.67 3.98 20.54
N LYS A 45 14.83 5.09 19.82
CA LYS A 45 15.99 5.98 19.99
C LYS A 45 16.09 6.47 21.42
N LYS A 46 15.01 7.00 21.99
CA LYS A 46 14.98 7.53 23.36
C LYS A 46 15.38 6.50 24.42
N ASN A 47 14.93 5.25 24.27
CA ASN A 47 15.05 4.23 25.31
C ASN A 47 16.17 3.21 25.06
N LEU A 48 16.71 3.10 23.84
CA LEU A 48 17.71 2.09 23.48
C LEU A 48 19.02 2.66 22.94
N SER A 49 19.16 3.99 22.75
CA SER A 49 20.39 4.59 22.21
C SER A 49 21.51 4.74 23.23
N THR A 50 21.18 4.58 24.51
CA THR A 50 22.13 4.63 25.63
C THR A 50 22.70 3.23 25.93
N SER A 51 23.73 3.15 26.78
CA SER A 51 24.27 1.87 27.22
C SER A 51 23.22 1.00 27.91
N ASN A 52 23.41 -0.29 27.96
CA ASN A 52 22.49 -1.21 28.65
C ASN A 52 22.40 -0.93 30.15
N ASP A 53 23.39 -0.23 30.72
CA ASP A 53 23.40 0.13 32.14
C ASP A 53 22.74 1.49 32.43
N SER A 54 22.26 2.19 31.39
CA SER A 54 21.60 3.48 31.59
C SER A 54 20.23 3.31 32.29
N PRO A 55 19.84 4.29 33.12
CA PRO A 55 18.52 4.27 33.78
C PRO A 55 17.35 4.18 32.80
N GLU A 56 17.45 4.82 31.62
CA GLU A 56 16.43 4.81 30.59
C GLU A 56 16.27 3.41 29.98
N TYR A 57 17.39 2.74 29.67
CA TYR A 57 17.36 1.37 29.14
C TYR A 57 16.78 0.41 30.19
N GLN A 58 17.23 0.48 31.44
CA GLN A 58 16.75 -0.39 32.50
C GLN A 58 15.25 -0.18 32.80
N ALA A 59 14.79 1.06 32.81
CA ALA A 59 13.38 1.37 32.98
C ALA A 59 12.53 0.85 31.80
N TYR A 60 13.03 0.96 30.58
CA TYR A 60 12.34 0.43 29.39
C TYR A 60 12.31 -1.11 29.39
N ARG A 61 13.44 -1.74 29.69
CA ARG A 61 13.56 -3.18 29.86
C ARG A 61 12.57 -3.73 30.88
N LYS A 62 12.51 -3.11 32.05
CA LYS A 62 11.57 -3.48 33.13
C LYS A 62 10.12 -3.43 32.64
N ARG A 63 9.71 -2.35 31.99
CA ARG A 63 8.35 -2.21 31.42
C ARG A 63 8.02 -3.28 30.40
N ILE A 64 8.96 -3.66 29.54
CA ILE A 64 8.76 -4.74 28.55
C ILE A 64 8.56 -6.08 29.26
N VAL A 65 9.39 -6.39 30.26
CA VAL A 65 9.29 -7.64 31.04
C VAL A 65 7.96 -7.73 31.79
N GLU A 66 7.55 -6.64 32.45
CA GLU A 66 6.25 -6.57 33.16
C GLU A 66 5.07 -6.70 32.19
N ALA A 67 5.13 -6.01 31.04
CA ALA A 67 4.09 -6.12 30.03
C ALA A 67 4.02 -7.53 29.41
N LEU A 68 5.15 -8.21 29.20
CA LEU A 68 5.18 -9.60 28.77
C LEU A 68 4.52 -10.52 29.81
N ALA A 69 4.83 -10.35 31.10
CA ALA A 69 4.22 -11.15 32.14
C ALA A 69 2.69 -11.02 32.21
N ASN A 70 2.17 -9.80 31.98
CA ASN A 70 0.75 -9.50 32.15
C ASN A 70 -0.08 -9.64 30.87
N LYS A 71 0.52 -9.45 29.68
CA LYS A 71 -0.17 -9.32 28.39
C LYS A 71 0.28 -10.33 27.32
N ALA A 72 1.22 -11.24 27.66
CA ALA A 72 1.78 -12.16 26.69
C ALA A 72 0.75 -13.00 25.93
N PRO A 73 -0.31 -13.56 26.56
CA PRO A 73 -1.30 -14.35 25.84
C PRO A 73 -1.94 -13.58 24.69
N GLU A 74 -2.35 -12.33 24.93
CA GLU A 74 -2.97 -11.47 23.92
C GLU A 74 -1.99 -11.08 22.81
N TRP A 75 -0.70 -10.88 23.15
CA TRP A 75 0.32 -10.46 22.19
C TRP A 75 0.78 -11.58 21.27
N PHE A 76 0.85 -12.82 21.78
CA PHE A 76 1.33 -13.95 20.99
C PHE A 76 0.21 -14.65 20.20
N TRP A 77 -1.01 -14.70 20.74
CA TRP A 77 -2.11 -15.50 20.18
C TRP A 77 -3.40 -14.70 19.89
N GLY A 78 -3.46 -13.42 20.23
CA GLY A 78 -4.62 -12.58 19.92
C GLY A 78 -5.91 -13.15 20.50
N ALA A 79 -6.93 -13.30 19.66
CA ALA A 79 -8.24 -13.83 20.04
C ALA A 79 -8.19 -15.29 20.55
N ASP A 80 -7.21 -16.06 20.09
CA ASP A 80 -7.04 -17.47 20.48
C ASP A 80 -6.33 -17.62 21.84
N SER A 81 -5.95 -16.51 22.47
CA SER A 81 -5.22 -16.48 23.75
C SER A 81 -5.90 -17.29 24.87
N LYS A 82 -7.24 -17.39 24.83
CA LYS A 82 -8.04 -18.13 25.83
C LYS A 82 -7.94 -19.65 25.68
N THR A 83 -7.53 -20.14 24.51
CA THR A 83 -7.43 -21.57 24.21
C THR A 83 -6.01 -22.12 24.32
N VAL A 84 -5.02 -21.22 24.47
CA VAL A 84 -3.61 -21.61 24.57
C VAL A 84 -3.29 -22.15 25.96
N PRO A 85 -2.65 -23.33 26.08
CA PRO A 85 -2.26 -23.88 27.37
C PRO A 85 -1.35 -22.93 28.16
N VAL A 86 -1.63 -22.73 29.46
CA VAL A 86 -0.84 -21.85 30.35
C VAL A 86 0.65 -22.19 30.31
N ALA A 87 1.00 -23.48 30.23
CA ALA A 87 2.38 -23.92 30.13
C ALA A 87 3.08 -23.43 28.86
N ALA A 88 2.37 -23.37 27.72
CA ALA A 88 2.90 -22.82 26.47
C ALA A 88 3.17 -21.32 26.58
N VAL A 89 2.24 -20.59 27.19
CA VAL A 89 2.42 -19.15 27.47
C VAL A 89 3.63 -18.93 28.37
N ALA A 90 3.74 -19.66 29.47
CA ALA A 90 4.85 -19.52 30.40
C ALA A 90 6.20 -19.81 29.74
N LYS A 91 6.27 -20.83 28.87
CA LYS A 91 7.48 -21.17 28.12
C LYS A 91 7.91 -20.03 27.18
N GLU A 92 6.98 -19.47 26.43
CA GLU A 92 7.30 -18.36 25.49
C GLU A 92 7.72 -17.10 26.27
N VAL A 93 7.03 -16.76 27.34
CA VAL A 93 7.40 -15.63 28.20
C VAL A 93 8.80 -15.81 28.77
N ALA A 94 9.13 -16.99 29.31
CA ALA A 94 10.45 -17.28 29.84
C ALA A 94 11.53 -17.20 28.76
N THR A 95 11.25 -17.69 27.55
CA THR A 95 12.16 -17.61 26.39
C THR A 95 12.46 -16.16 26.02
N VAL A 96 11.44 -15.30 25.96
CA VAL A 96 11.63 -13.89 25.65
C VAL A 96 12.36 -13.16 26.78
N GLN A 97 12.01 -13.44 28.04
CA GLN A 97 12.68 -12.84 29.19
C GLN A 97 14.17 -13.21 29.25
N HIS A 98 14.50 -14.46 28.97
CA HIS A 98 15.89 -14.94 28.91
C HIS A 98 16.70 -14.21 27.82
N ASN A 99 16.09 -13.92 26.68
CA ASN A 99 16.74 -13.30 25.54
C ASN A 99 16.51 -11.78 25.43
N ILE A 100 15.89 -11.14 26.45
CA ILE A 100 15.39 -9.77 26.35
C ILE A 100 16.49 -8.77 25.95
N ASP A 101 17.68 -8.89 26.53
CA ASP A 101 18.78 -7.95 26.26
C ASP A 101 19.34 -8.13 24.84
N ALA A 102 19.41 -9.36 24.33
CA ALA A 102 19.77 -9.64 22.95
C ALA A 102 18.70 -9.10 21.98
N ILE A 103 17.42 -9.25 22.31
CA ILE A 103 16.30 -8.71 21.53
C ILE A 103 16.36 -7.18 21.49
N LEU A 104 16.53 -6.52 22.64
CA LEU A 104 16.60 -5.06 22.71
C LEU A 104 17.83 -4.50 22.01
N THR A 105 18.97 -5.17 22.11
CA THR A 105 20.18 -4.84 21.36
C THR A 105 19.92 -4.92 19.85
N LYS A 106 19.29 -5.99 19.40
CA LYS A 106 18.91 -6.15 17.99
C LYS A 106 17.93 -5.09 17.51
N MET A 107 16.96 -4.74 18.35
CA MET A 107 16.02 -3.64 18.05
C MET A 107 16.73 -2.30 17.93
N ARG A 108 17.73 -2.01 18.76
CA ARG A 108 18.59 -0.82 18.66
C ARG A 108 19.31 -0.78 17.33
N GLU A 109 20.06 -1.84 17.00
CA GLU A 109 20.78 -1.93 15.72
C GLU A 109 19.87 -1.75 14.51
N MET A 110 18.67 -2.34 14.54
CA MET A 110 17.68 -2.18 13.47
C MET A 110 17.15 -0.76 13.40
N ASN A 111 16.97 -0.10 14.54
CA ASN A 111 16.49 1.27 14.60
C ASN A 111 17.53 2.26 14.07
N ASP A 112 18.80 2.12 14.46
CA ASP A 112 19.89 2.97 14.00
C ASP A 112 20.09 2.84 12.49
N ARG A 113 20.00 1.62 11.98
CA ARG A 113 20.03 1.38 10.53
C ARG A 113 18.85 2.02 9.80
N ARG A 114 17.65 1.97 10.38
CA ARG A 114 16.46 2.62 9.82
C ARG A 114 16.60 4.13 9.81
N LEU A 115 17.09 4.71 10.91
CA LEU A 115 17.36 6.17 11.00
C LEU A 115 18.32 6.61 9.92
N GLY A 116 19.45 5.91 9.76
CA GLY A 116 20.41 6.18 8.68
C GLY A 116 19.78 6.14 7.29
N GLY A 117 18.95 5.13 7.03
CA GLY A 117 18.22 5.03 5.75
C GLY A 117 17.22 6.17 5.53
N LEU A 118 16.52 6.62 6.58
CA LEU A 118 15.59 7.74 6.48
C LEU A 118 16.32 9.07 6.21
N VAL A 119 17.49 9.30 6.83
CA VAL A 119 18.31 10.49 6.54
C VAL A 119 18.72 10.51 5.08
N LEU A 120 19.26 9.41 4.57
CA LEU A 120 19.66 9.30 3.17
C LEU A 120 18.48 9.50 2.22
N LEU A 121 17.32 8.91 2.52
CA LEU A 121 16.11 9.09 1.72
C LEU A 121 15.64 10.57 1.72
N GLN A 122 15.71 11.25 2.88
CA GLN A 122 15.41 12.67 2.96
C GLN A 122 16.33 13.49 2.05
N GLU A 123 17.63 13.24 2.11
CA GLU A 123 18.64 13.98 1.35
C GLU A 123 18.57 13.69 -0.15
N HIS A 124 18.45 12.42 -0.54
CA HIS A 124 18.55 11.99 -1.95
C HIS A 124 17.25 12.11 -2.72
N SER A 125 16.11 12.12 -2.04
CA SER A 125 14.80 12.11 -2.71
C SER A 125 13.95 13.31 -2.36
N TYR A 126 13.74 13.56 -1.07
CA TYR A 126 12.76 14.56 -0.63
C TYR A 126 13.27 15.99 -0.76
N ASN A 127 14.54 16.25 -0.44
CA ASN A 127 15.09 17.59 -0.55
C ASN A 127 15.33 18.06 -1.99
N LYS A 128 15.13 17.16 -2.98
CA LYS A 128 15.36 17.47 -4.41
C LYS A 128 14.14 17.99 -5.14
N VAL A 129 12.98 17.96 -4.53
CA VAL A 129 11.71 18.39 -5.16
C VAL A 129 11.08 19.55 -4.39
N PRO A 130 10.37 20.45 -5.07
CA PRO A 130 9.62 21.52 -4.40
C PRO A 130 8.43 20.91 -3.65
N ASN A 131 8.09 21.51 -2.51
CA ASN A 131 6.95 21.11 -1.66
C ASN A 131 6.84 19.59 -1.44
N PRO A 132 7.88 18.92 -0.90
CA PRO A 132 7.83 17.48 -0.69
C PRO A 132 6.85 17.12 0.42
N PRO A 133 6.20 15.95 0.37
CA PRO A 133 5.44 15.46 1.51
C PRO A 133 6.38 15.14 2.69
N SER A 134 5.86 15.15 3.91
CA SER A 134 6.65 14.74 5.08
C SER A 134 7.09 13.28 4.99
N LEU A 135 8.38 13.00 5.16
CA LEU A 135 8.89 11.63 5.18
C LEU A 135 8.44 10.84 6.42
N THR A 136 8.29 11.51 7.56
CA THR A 136 7.99 10.88 8.85
C THR A 136 6.53 11.01 9.28
N ASP A 137 5.72 11.66 8.48
CA ASP A 137 4.26 11.74 8.63
C ASP A 137 3.62 11.57 7.26
N GLY A 138 2.34 11.31 7.21
CA GLY A 138 1.64 11.09 5.94
C GLY A 138 0.15 10.93 6.17
N ALA A 139 -0.60 10.84 5.08
CA ALA A 139 -2.01 10.55 5.15
C ALA A 139 -2.24 9.06 5.49
N PRO A 140 -3.33 8.72 6.23
CA PRO A 140 -3.72 7.35 6.45
C PRO A 140 -3.93 6.59 5.14
N GLY A 141 -3.53 5.31 5.12
CA GLY A 141 -3.61 4.46 3.92
C GLY A 141 -2.44 4.60 2.95
N MET A 142 -1.47 5.46 3.22
CA MET A 142 -0.31 5.68 2.35
C MET A 142 0.99 5.18 2.93
N VAL A 143 1.92 4.81 2.06
CA VAL A 143 3.27 4.38 2.45
C VAL A 143 4.32 4.70 1.37
N GLU A 144 5.52 5.04 1.83
CA GLU A 144 6.74 5.20 1.00
C GLU A 144 7.44 3.84 0.82
N THR A 145 6.77 2.91 0.13
CA THR A 145 7.28 1.53 0.03
C THR A 145 8.58 1.43 -0.76
N SER A 146 8.67 2.16 -1.87
CA SER A 146 9.85 2.13 -2.74
C SER A 146 11.07 2.74 -2.06
N GLY A 147 10.91 3.92 -1.45
CA GLY A 147 11.99 4.58 -0.75
C GLY A 147 12.45 3.83 0.51
N LEU A 148 11.52 3.34 1.32
CA LEU A 148 11.87 2.54 2.52
C LEU A 148 12.52 1.21 2.16
N GLY A 149 12.07 0.55 1.08
CA GLY A 149 12.69 -0.66 0.56
C GLY A 149 14.08 -0.39 0.03
N SER A 150 14.25 0.65 -0.78
CA SER A 150 15.53 1.08 -1.34
C SER A 150 16.52 1.53 -0.26
N ALA A 151 16.07 2.24 0.77
CA ALA A 151 16.91 2.57 1.93
C ALA A 151 17.43 1.31 2.64
N GLY A 152 16.68 0.21 2.60
CA GLY A 152 17.16 -1.12 3.02
C GLY A 152 18.30 -1.65 2.13
N LEU A 153 18.25 -1.40 0.82
CA LEU A 153 19.28 -1.85 -0.14
C LEU A 153 20.60 -1.07 0.00
N VAL A 154 20.58 0.15 0.53
CA VAL A 154 21.80 0.93 0.79
C VAL A 154 22.80 0.15 1.65
N ARG A 155 22.33 -0.74 2.52
CA ARG A 155 23.22 -1.60 3.31
C ARG A 155 24.04 -2.60 2.47
N ILE A 156 23.54 -2.91 1.29
CA ILE A 156 24.17 -3.88 0.38
C ILE A 156 25.19 -3.17 -0.51
N VAL A 157 24.83 -1.96 -0.98
CA VAL A 157 25.68 -1.21 -1.91
C VAL A 157 26.64 -0.25 -1.22
N GLY A 158 26.46 0.03 0.07
CA GLY A 158 27.19 1.05 0.81
C GLY A 158 26.56 2.44 0.72
N LYS A 159 26.83 3.29 1.72
CA LYS A 159 26.28 4.66 1.77
C LYS A 159 26.77 5.52 0.60
N GLU A 160 27.99 5.32 0.18
CA GLU A 160 28.66 6.01 -0.93
C GLU A 160 27.96 5.72 -2.28
N ASN A 161 27.23 4.63 -2.36
CA ASN A 161 26.47 4.20 -3.54
C ASN A 161 24.94 4.34 -3.36
N ALA A 162 24.49 5.07 -2.34
CA ALA A 162 23.07 5.20 -2.00
C ALA A 162 22.24 5.73 -3.17
N GLU A 163 22.78 6.64 -3.96
CA GLU A 163 22.13 7.19 -5.18
C GLU A 163 21.77 6.15 -6.24
N LEU A 164 22.46 5.00 -6.25
CA LEU A 164 22.19 3.93 -7.21
C LEU A 164 20.86 3.22 -6.93
N VAL A 165 20.39 3.27 -5.71
CA VAL A 165 19.24 2.49 -5.25
C VAL A 165 18.09 3.33 -4.70
N LEU A 166 18.36 4.54 -4.21
CA LEU A 166 17.31 5.42 -3.69
C LEU A 166 16.48 6.02 -4.83
N PRO A 167 15.17 6.18 -4.65
CA PRO A 167 14.33 6.84 -5.65
C PRO A 167 14.77 8.30 -5.85
N PRO A 168 14.67 8.82 -7.08
CA PRO A 168 15.09 10.19 -7.38
C PRO A 168 14.19 11.27 -6.77
N ALA A 169 12.98 10.90 -6.33
CA ALA A 169 11.99 11.78 -5.72
C ALA A 169 11.11 10.99 -4.74
N PRO A 170 10.28 11.67 -3.91
CA PRO A 170 9.28 11.01 -3.07
C PRO A 170 8.38 10.09 -3.89
N SER A 171 8.08 8.90 -3.36
CA SER A 171 7.31 7.90 -4.09
C SER A 171 6.18 7.30 -3.24
N LYS A 172 5.61 8.10 -2.34
CA LYS A 172 4.46 7.69 -1.53
C LYS A 172 3.31 7.27 -2.43
N ALA A 173 2.72 6.14 -2.08
CA ALA A 173 1.58 5.59 -2.80
C ALA A 173 0.53 5.08 -1.81
N ASP A 174 -0.68 4.98 -2.29
CA ASP A 174 -1.75 4.33 -1.56
C ASP A 174 -1.46 2.84 -1.40
N ILE A 175 -1.85 2.27 -0.27
CA ILE A 175 -1.71 0.85 0.01
C ILE A 175 -2.85 0.13 -0.74
N PRO A 176 -2.54 -0.65 -1.79
CA PRO A 176 -3.58 -1.29 -2.58
C PRO A 176 -4.23 -2.44 -1.83
N ALA A 177 -5.44 -2.82 -2.23
CA ALA A 177 -6.02 -4.10 -1.85
C ALA A 177 -5.15 -5.27 -2.32
N ILE A 178 -5.23 -6.41 -1.60
CA ILE A 178 -4.43 -7.61 -1.88
C ILE A 178 -5.27 -8.84 -2.19
N TRP A 179 -6.57 -8.70 -2.44
CA TRP A 179 -7.40 -9.81 -2.93
C TRP A 179 -7.17 -10.08 -4.42
N GLY A 180 -7.41 -11.31 -4.83
CA GLY A 180 -7.34 -11.73 -6.22
C GLY A 180 -6.00 -11.48 -6.90
N VAL A 181 -4.90 -11.49 -6.14
CA VAL A 181 -3.56 -11.24 -6.69
C VAL A 181 -3.20 -12.31 -7.71
N ASP A 182 -3.23 -11.92 -8.98
CA ASP A 182 -2.90 -12.82 -10.08
C ASP A 182 -1.37 -12.92 -10.26
N PRO A 183 -0.79 -14.11 -10.10
CA PRO A 183 0.65 -14.31 -10.27
C PRO A 183 1.12 -14.16 -11.72
N HIS A 184 0.22 -14.22 -12.71
CA HIS A 184 0.55 -14.06 -14.12
C HIS A 184 0.56 -12.61 -14.59
N ARG A 185 0.14 -11.66 -13.73
CA ARG A 185 0.12 -10.23 -14.04
C ARG A 185 1.29 -9.49 -13.41
N TYR A 186 1.66 -8.39 -14.04
CA TYR A 186 2.55 -7.41 -13.42
C TYR A 186 1.87 -6.77 -12.23
N ALA A 187 2.65 -6.58 -11.17
CA ALA A 187 2.21 -6.04 -9.89
C ALA A 187 2.91 -4.73 -9.55
N ASN A 188 2.51 -4.14 -8.45
CA ASN A 188 2.79 -2.79 -8.04
C ASN A 188 2.18 -1.77 -9.00
N TRP A 189 2.13 -0.52 -8.56
CA TRP A 189 1.60 0.56 -9.38
C TRP A 189 2.35 0.75 -10.71
N ASP A 190 3.64 0.42 -10.75
CA ASP A 190 4.56 0.67 -11.84
C ASP A 190 4.91 -0.57 -12.70
N ALA A 191 4.26 -1.69 -12.45
CA ALA A 191 4.55 -2.97 -13.13
C ALA A 191 6.03 -3.40 -13.08
N THR A 192 6.75 -3.06 -12.03
CA THR A 192 8.14 -3.49 -11.85
C THR A 192 8.26 -4.98 -11.57
N LEU A 193 7.27 -5.57 -10.90
CA LEU A 193 7.32 -6.96 -10.42
C LEU A 193 6.26 -7.82 -11.10
N LYS A 194 6.60 -9.09 -11.39
CA LYS A 194 5.67 -10.10 -11.87
C LYS A 194 5.84 -11.39 -11.08
N GLY A 195 4.74 -12.11 -10.94
CA GLY A 195 4.74 -13.41 -10.29
C GLY A 195 5.13 -13.34 -8.81
N PHE A 196 5.90 -14.33 -8.38
CA PHE A 196 6.32 -14.46 -6.98
C PHE A 196 7.29 -13.36 -6.51
N ALA A 197 7.89 -12.59 -7.44
CA ALA A 197 8.78 -11.49 -7.11
C ALA A 197 8.17 -10.49 -6.14
N ARG A 198 6.86 -10.25 -6.22
CA ARG A 198 6.13 -9.34 -5.32
C ARG A 198 6.17 -9.81 -3.86
N SER A 199 5.85 -11.07 -3.60
CA SER A 199 5.87 -11.62 -2.24
C SER A 199 7.30 -11.70 -1.69
N LEU A 200 8.27 -12.09 -2.52
CA LEU A 200 9.68 -12.15 -2.15
C LEU A 200 10.25 -10.77 -1.82
N THR A 201 9.92 -9.75 -2.61
CA THR A 201 10.40 -8.38 -2.36
C THR A 201 9.82 -7.82 -1.07
N SER A 202 8.55 -8.10 -0.79
CA SER A 202 7.90 -7.71 0.47
C SER A 202 8.57 -8.40 1.66
N SER A 203 8.87 -9.69 1.56
CA SER A 203 9.59 -10.44 2.59
C SER A 203 11.02 -9.93 2.77
N LEU A 204 11.73 -9.64 1.69
CA LEU A 204 13.09 -9.09 1.73
C LEU A 204 13.12 -7.72 2.41
N ALA A 205 12.13 -6.87 2.14
CA ALA A 205 12.02 -5.56 2.79
C ALA A 205 11.84 -5.67 4.32
N VAL A 206 11.19 -6.73 4.80
CA VAL A 206 10.98 -6.99 6.23
C VAL A 206 12.18 -7.70 6.87
N VAL A 207 12.65 -8.77 6.25
CA VAL A 207 13.71 -9.65 6.80
C VAL A 207 15.09 -9.07 6.56
N GLY A 208 15.32 -8.45 5.41
CA GLY A 208 16.58 -7.81 5.01
C GLY A 208 17.71 -8.76 4.63
N ASP A 209 17.50 -10.06 4.69
CA ASP A 209 18.46 -11.12 4.36
C ASP A 209 17.79 -12.19 3.49
N PRO A 210 18.19 -12.35 2.22
CA PRO A 210 17.59 -13.32 1.31
C PRO A 210 17.60 -14.75 1.86
N ALA A 211 18.66 -15.14 2.57
CA ALA A 211 18.82 -16.50 3.11
C ALA A 211 17.83 -16.83 4.25
N LYS A 212 17.20 -15.83 4.83
CA LYS A 212 16.23 -15.98 5.93
C LYS A 212 14.78 -15.96 5.49
N ILE A 213 14.52 -15.89 4.19
CA ILE A 213 13.17 -15.90 3.65
C ILE A 213 12.63 -17.33 3.65
N ASP A 214 11.51 -17.55 4.33
CA ASP A 214 10.79 -18.83 4.25
C ASP A 214 9.97 -18.87 2.95
N LEU A 215 10.52 -19.58 1.95
CA LEU A 215 9.92 -19.70 0.63
C LEU A 215 8.60 -20.47 0.63
N LYS A 216 8.46 -21.48 1.52
CA LYS A 216 7.22 -22.26 1.64
C LYS A 216 6.09 -21.40 2.16
N GLN A 217 6.35 -20.63 3.21
CA GLN A 217 5.36 -19.68 3.74
C GLN A 217 5.02 -18.60 2.73
N ASN A 218 5.99 -18.08 1.99
CA ASN A 218 5.74 -17.12 0.91
C ASN A 218 4.84 -17.70 -0.19
N ALA A 219 5.06 -18.95 -0.59
CA ALA A 219 4.24 -19.64 -1.58
C ALA A 219 2.79 -19.83 -1.08
N LEU A 220 2.61 -20.22 0.19
CA LEU A 220 1.30 -20.35 0.81
C LEU A 220 0.55 -19.01 0.87
N ILE A 221 1.26 -17.94 1.26
CA ILE A 221 0.69 -16.58 1.27
C ILE A 221 0.26 -16.18 -0.15
N GLN A 222 1.09 -16.38 -1.15
CA GLN A 222 0.76 -16.07 -2.54
C GLN A 222 -0.49 -16.82 -3.02
N ALA A 223 -0.57 -18.13 -2.73
CA ALA A 223 -1.72 -18.95 -3.08
C ALA A 223 -2.99 -18.51 -2.36
N PHE A 224 -2.89 -18.11 -1.10
CA PHE A 224 -3.99 -17.56 -0.32
C PHE A 224 -4.49 -16.24 -0.93
N LEU A 225 -3.58 -15.29 -1.19
CA LEU A 225 -3.93 -13.98 -1.74
C LEU A 225 -4.56 -14.07 -3.14
N HIS A 226 -4.12 -15.04 -3.95
CA HIS A 226 -4.72 -15.30 -5.25
C HIS A 226 -6.19 -15.72 -5.16
N LYS A 227 -6.54 -16.48 -4.12
CA LYS A 227 -7.91 -17.00 -3.88
C LYS A 227 -8.76 -16.10 -3.00
N LEU A 228 -8.16 -15.10 -2.34
CA LEU A 228 -8.89 -14.20 -1.44
C LEU A 228 -9.86 -13.34 -2.27
N PRO A 229 -11.18 -13.48 -2.09
CA PRO A 229 -12.14 -12.63 -2.79
C PRO A 229 -12.19 -11.23 -2.17
N PRO A 230 -12.62 -10.21 -2.91
CA PRO A 230 -12.99 -8.93 -2.32
C PRO A 230 -14.23 -9.08 -1.45
N GLU A 231 -14.35 -8.22 -0.43
CA GLU A 231 -15.57 -8.13 0.35
C GLU A 231 -16.73 -7.60 -0.53
N PRO A 232 -17.91 -8.20 -0.47
CA PRO A 232 -19.07 -7.72 -1.20
C PRO A 232 -19.46 -6.30 -0.74
N TYR A 233 -19.92 -5.49 -1.68
CA TYR A 233 -20.46 -4.16 -1.38
C TYR A 233 -21.60 -4.25 -0.36
N PRO A 234 -21.54 -3.56 0.77
CA PRO A 234 -22.45 -3.81 1.88
C PRO A 234 -23.74 -2.99 1.84
N PHE A 235 -23.90 -2.10 0.87
CA PHE A 235 -25.05 -1.18 0.79
C PHE A 235 -25.98 -1.58 -0.36
N ALA A 236 -27.21 -1.05 -0.34
CA ALA A 236 -28.18 -1.31 -1.40
C ALA A 236 -27.71 -0.72 -2.74
N LEU A 237 -27.98 -1.46 -3.82
CA LEU A 237 -27.69 -1.07 -5.20
C LEU A 237 -28.99 -1.00 -6.02
N ASP A 238 -29.09 -0.01 -6.90
CA ASP A 238 -30.10 -0.01 -7.96
C ASP A 238 -29.71 -1.01 -9.04
N VAL A 239 -30.43 -2.12 -9.10
CA VAL A 239 -30.21 -3.22 -10.04
C VAL A 239 -30.38 -2.77 -11.49
N SER A 240 -31.32 -1.85 -11.75
CA SER A 240 -31.59 -1.35 -13.09
C SER A 240 -30.47 -0.41 -13.56
N ALA A 241 -30.01 0.48 -12.69
CA ALA A 241 -28.86 1.34 -12.94
C ALA A 241 -27.57 0.52 -13.16
N LYS A 242 -27.33 -0.47 -12.31
CA LYS A 242 -26.20 -1.42 -12.47
C LYS A 242 -26.19 -2.04 -13.87
N LYS A 243 -27.32 -2.57 -14.36
CA LYS A 243 -27.40 -3.20 -15.69
C LYS A 243 -27.08 -2.23 -16.83
N ARG A 244 -27.52 -0.98 -16.72
CA ARG A 244 -27.20 0.05 -17.73
C ARG A 244 -25.73 0.49 -17.63
N GLY A 245 -25.21 0.64 -16.42
CA GLY A 245 -23.81 0.97 -16.16
C GLY A 245 -22.83 -0.07 -16.69
N GLU A 246 -23.20 -1.37 -16.67
CA GLU A 246 -22.40 -2.44 -17.25
C GLU A 246 -22.08 -2.17 -18.73
N LYS A 247 -23.08 -1.71 -19.50
CA LYS A 247 -22.88 -1.38 -20.91
C LYS A 247 -21.83 -0.30 -21.09
N THR A 248 -21.93 0.76 -20.31
CA THR A 248 -20.95 1.88 -20.31
C THR A 248 -19.55 1.40 -19.92
N TYR A 249 -19.46 0.55 -18.90
CA TYR A 249 -18.19 -0.05 -18.46
C TYR A 249 -17.55 -0.88 -19.58
N ARG A 250 -18.30 -1.78 -20.21
CA ARG A 250 -17.76 -2.63 -21.26
C ARG A 250 -17.26 -1.86 -22.46
N SER A 251 -17.92 -0.76 -22.82
CA SER A 251 -17.51 0.07 -23.94
C SER A 251 -16.30 0.95 -23.65
N ASN A 252 -16.08 1.36 -22.39
CA ASN A 252 -15.09 2.41 -22.09
C ASN A 252 -13.99 1.97 -21.12
N CYS A 253 -14.24 1.00 -20.24
CA CYS A 253 -13.34 0.67 -19.13
C CYS A 253 -12.71 -0.71 -19.27
N ALA A 254 -13.46 -1.68 -19.76
CA ALA A 254 -13.07 -3.10 -19.82
C ALA A 254 -11.75 -3.32 -20.59
N GLY A 255 -11.50 -2.57 -21.66
CA GLY A 255 -10.29 -2.67 -22.45
C GLY A 255 -9.00 -2.51 -21.64
N CYS A 256 -9.01 -1.61 -20.64
CA CYS A 256 -7.89 -1.44 -19.72
C CYS A 256 -7.99 -2.33 -18.47
N HIS A 257 -9.19 -2.43 -17.87
CA HIS A 257 -9.38 -2.95 -16.52
C HIS A 257 -9.76 -4.43 -16.43
N GLU A 258 -10.25 -5.04 -17.50
CA GLU A 258 -10.57 -6.48 -17.44
C GLU A 258 -9.31 -7.34 -17.39
N ARG A 259 -9.39 -8.41 -16.62
CA ARG A 259 -8.36 -9.43 -16.58
C ARG A 259 -8.31 -10.15 -17.93
N SER A 260 -7.11 -10.21 -18.48
CA SER A 260 -6.81 -11.10 -19.60
C SER A 260 -5.46 -11.76 -19.34
N PRO A 261 -5.35 -13.08 -19.45
CA PRO A 261 -4.08 -13.79 -19.30
C PRO A 261 -3.06 -13.42 -20.38
N GLU A 262 -3.54 -12.88 -21.49
CA GLU A 262 -2.70 -12.51 -22.63
C GLU A 262 -2.08 -11.11 -22.49
N LYS A 263 -2.47 -10.32 -21.47
CA LYS A 263 -1.92 -8.96 -21.30
C LYS A 263 -0.45 -9.01 -20.90
N THR A 264 0.39 -8.49 -21.79
CA THR A 264 1.80 -8.19 -21.52
C THR A 264 1.94 -6.97 -20.63
N ARG A 265 3.16 -6.65 -20.18
CA ARG A 265 3.42 -5.41 -19.43
C ARG A 265 2.99 -4.18 -20.23
N ALA A 266 3.32 -4.12 -21.51
CA ALA A 266 2.97 -3.00 -22.38
C ALA A 266 1.46 -2.74 -22.48
N THR A 267 0.64 -3.81 -22.38
CA THR A 267 -0.82 -3.73 -22.43
C THR A 267 -1.48 -3.60 -21.06
N GLN A 268 -0.71 -3.50 -19.98
CA GLN A 268 -1.20 -3.28 -18.62
C GLN A 268 -0.87 -1.89 -18.07
N ILE A 269 0.06 -1.17 -18.70
CA ILE A 269 0.51 0.16 -18.25
C ILE A 269 -0.09 1.22 -19.16
N PHE A 270 -0.68 2.23 -18.52
CA PHE A 270 -1.30 3.36 -19.20
C PHE A 270 -0.81 4.67 -18.58
N ASP A 271 -0.45 5.63 -19.44
CA ASP A 271 -0.26 7.01 -19.03
C ASP A 271 -1.61 7.72 -19.09
N VAL A 272 -2.23 7.83 -17.95
CA VAL A 272 -3.52 8.51 -17.79
C VAL A 272 -3.36 9.98 -17.35
N GLY A 273 -2.16 10.55 -17.51
CA GLY A 273 -1.86 11.95 -17.19
C GLY A 273 -1.72 12.24 -15.70
N THR A 274 -1.51 11.22 -14.86
CA THR A 274 -1.27 11.40 -13.42
C THR A 274 0.21 11.60 -13.11
N ASP A 275 0.53 11.98 -11.87
CA ASP A 275 1.92 12.16 -11.41
C ASP A 275 2.77 10.89 -11.60
N MET A 276 3.98 11.06 -12.11
CA MET A 276 4.87 9.96 -12.48
C MET A 276 5.95 9.65 -11.45
N LEU A 277 6.03 10.37 -10.32
CA LEU A 277 7.12 10.18 -9.34
C LEU A 277 7.15 8.76 -8.82
N ARG A 278 5.98 8.20 -8.47
CA ARG A 278 5.90 6.81 -7.99
C ARG A 278 6.24 5.80 -9.09
N ALA A 279 5.85 6.04 -10.33
CA ALA A 279 6.17 5.14 -11.45
C ALA A 279 7.68 5.05 -11.70
N ASN A 280 8.40 6.14 -11.47
CA ASN A 280 9.85 6.23 -11.69
C ASN A 280 10.69 5.95 -10.43
N ALA A 281 10.06 5.55 -9.33
CA ALA A 281 10.75 5.33 -8.04
C ALA A 281 11.74 4.15 -8.07
N ILE A 282 11.43 3.10 -8.81
CA ILE A 282 12.34 1.96 -8.99
C ILE A 282 13.13 2.19 -10.27
N THR A 283 14.39 2.63 -10.10
CA THR A 283 15.29 2.86 -11.22
C THR A 283 15.73 1.54 -11.87
N PRO A 284 16.22 1.55 -13.12
CA PRO A 284 16.79 0.36 -13.74
C PRO A 284 17.91 -0.29 -12.91
N LYS A 285 18.73 0.51 -12.25
CA LYS A 285 19.79 0.01 -11.35
C LYS A 285 19.23 -0.67 -10.12
N THR A 286 18.23 -0.07 -9.48
CA THR A 286 17.52 -0.66 -8.34
C THR A 286 16.85 -1.97 -8.74
N ALA A 287 16.19 -2.02 -9.90
CA ALA A 287 15.55 -3.22 -10.41
C ALA A 287 16.55 -4.35 -10.68
N ALA A 288 17.72 -4.05 -11.27
CA ALA A 288 18.77 -5.02 -11.50
C ALA A 288 19.31 -5.63 -10.21
N LEU A 289 19.54 -4.79 -9.16
CA LEU A 289 19.94 -5.26 -7.84
C LEU A 289 18.85 -6.13 -7.20
N MET A 290 17.60 -5.70 -7.25
CA MET A 290 16.46 -6.49 -6.74
C MET A 290 16.38 -7.84 -7.44
N SER A 291 16.56 -7.89 -8.76
CA SER A 291 16.58 -9.14 -9.53
C SER A 291 17.67 -10.08 -9.02
N THR A 292 18.89 -9.57 -8.77
CA THR A 292 20.00 -10.35 -8.23
C THR A 292 19.68 -10.91 -6.83
N LEU A 293 19.09 -10.09 -5.95
CA LEU A 293 18.74 -10.51 -4.60
C LEU A 293 17.61 -11.56 -4.60
N ILE A 294 16.63 -11.39 -5.47
CA ILE A 294 15.54 -12.36 -5.64
C ILE A 294 16.09 -13.67 -6.18
N ALA A 295 16.99 -13.66 -7.15
CA ALA A 295 17.61 -14.86 -7.68
C ALA A 295 18.43 -15.63 -6.60
N ARG A 296 19.04 -14.92 -5.66
CA ARG A 296 19.70 -15.54 -4.50
C ARG A 296 18.72 -16.15 -3.50
N ALA A 297 17.61 -15.46 -3.24
CA ALA A 297 16.57 -15.92 -2.33
C ALA A 297 15.77 -17.09 -2.92
N CYS A 298 15.58 -17.10 -4.24
CA CYS A 298 14.72 -18.05 -4.95
C CYS A 298 15.44 -18.64 -6.18
N PRO A 299 16.36 -19.59 -5.99
CA PRO A 299 17.04 -20.26 -7.09
C PRO A 299 16.06 -21.03 -7.98
N LYS A 300 16.27 -21.01 -9.29
CA LYS A 300 15.43 -21.73 -10.27
C LYS A 300 15.36 -23.25 -10.03
N THR A 301 16.28 -23.81 -9.27
CA THR A 301 16.30 -25.22 -8.87
C THR A 301 15.29 -25.59 -7.78
N MET A 302 14.73 -24.59 -7.09
CA MET A 302 13.73 -24.81 -6.03
C MET A 302 12.33 -24.84 -6.63
N LYS A 303 11.56 -25.89 -6.29
CA LYS A 303 10.17 -26.06 -6.77
C LYS A 303 9.27 -24.88 -6.40
N GLU A 304 9.47 -24.30 -5.24
CA GLU A 304 8.75 -23.13 -4.75
C GLU A 304 9.01 -21.87 -5.58
N CYS A 305 10.08 -21.84 -6.36
CA CYS A 305 10.47 -20.75 -7.23
C CYS A 305 10.11 -21.00 -8.71
N THR A 306 9.72 -22.23 -9.05
CA THR A 306 9.29 -22.64 -10.38
C THR A 306 7.76 -22.84 -10.39
N PHE A 307 7.01 -21.77 -10.22
CA PHE A 307 5.56 -21.84 -10.42
C PHE A 307 5.26 -22.09 -11.89
N GLU A 308 4.25 -22.90 -12.18
CA GLU A 308 3.77 -23.22 -13.52
C GLU A 308 3.84 -22.01 -14.47
N ASN A 309 4.84 -21.98 -15.34
CA ASN A 309 5.14 -20.88 -16.28
C ASN A 309 5.29 -19.47 -15.66
N ASN A 310 5.48 -19.36 -14.33
CA ASN A 310 5.65 -18.08 -13.66
C ASN A 310 7.09 -17.62 -13.72
N GLU A 311 7.36 -16.72 -14.63
CA GLU A 311 8.57 -15.94 -14.59
C GLU A 311 8.56 -15.02 -13.36
N ILE A 312 9.54 -15.18 -12.48
CA ILE A 312 9.85 -14.17 -11.47
C ILE A 312 10.58 -13.05 -12.20
N VAL A 313 9.86 -11.98 -12.49
CA VAL A 313 10.42 -10.85 -13.24
C VAL A 313 10.51 -9.62 -12.35
N VAL A 314 11.70 -9.02 -12.36
CA VAL A 314 11.91 -7.62 -11.96
C VAL A 314 12.27 -6.86 -13.23
N ASP A 315 11.34 -6.07 -13.75
CA ASP A 315 11.51 -5.40 -15.01
C ASP A 315 12.24 -4.06 -14.84
N PRO A 316 13.45 -3.88 -15.40
CA PRO A 316 14.23 -2.66 -15.30
C PRO A 316 13.83 -1.59 -16.32
N SER A 317 12.90 -1.87 -17.24
CA SER A 317 12.55 -0.93 -18.30
C SER A 317 11.97 0.38 -17.76
N PRO A 318 12.17 1.50 -18.43
CA PRO A 318 11.56 2.77 -18.08
C PRO A 318 10.04 2.67 -17.98
N LYS A 319 9.46 3.34 -16.99
CA LYS A 319 8.02 3.33 -16.74
C LYS A 319 7.35 4.43 -17.59
N ARG A 320 6.21 4.09 -18.19
CA ARG A 320 5.43 5.02 -19.03
C ARG A 320 4.02 5.24 -18.49
N GLY A 321 3.75 4.88 -17.24
CA GLY A 321 2.44 4.99 -16.64
C GLY A 321 2.25 4.04 -15.48
N TYR A 322 1.00 3.74 -15.21
CA TYR A 322 0.58 2.89 -14.10
C TYR A 322 -0.23 1.69 -14.58
N VAL A 323 -0.21 0.64 -13.79
CA VAL A 323 -1.02 -0.56 -14.04
C VAL A 323 -2.49 -0.20 -13.91
N ALA A 324 -3.28 -0.49 -14.94
CA ALA A 324 -4.72 -0.53 -14.83
C ALA A 324 -5.10 -1.75 -13.98
N GLY A 325 -5.47 -1.50 -12.73
CA GLY A 325 -5.86 -2.54 -11.77
C GLY A 325 -7.16 -3.23 -12.15
N ASP A 326 -7.38 -4.40 -11.62
CA ASP A 326 -8.69 -5.06 -11.62
C ASP A 326 -9.65 -4.27 -10.71
N LEU A 327 -10.87 -4.06 -11.17
CA LEU A 327 -11.86 -3.26 -10.44
C LEU A 327 -12.74 -4.09 -9.50
N GLN A 328 -12.49 -5.39 -9.31
CA GLN A 328 -13.22 -6.17 -8.31
C GLN A 328 -13.00 -5.59 -6.91
N GLY A 329 -14.09 -5.36 -6.19
CA GLY A 329 -14.06 -4.73 -4.88
C GLY A 329 -13.60 -3.27 -4.90
N ILE A 330 -13.73 -2.57 -6.04
CA ILE A 330 -13.28 -1.17 -6.20
C ILE A 330 -13.93 -0.23 -5.18
N TRP A 331 -15.13 -0.56 -4.70
CA TRP A 331 -15.82 0.20 -3.67
C TRP A 331 -14.98 0.43 -2.42
N ALA A 332 -14.18 -0.56 -2.03
CA ALA A 332 -13.34 -0.53 -0.83
C ALA A 332 -11.89 -0.10 -1.11
N GLN A 333 -11.59 0.37 -2.32
CA GLN A 333 -10.24 0.79 -2.71
C GLN A 333 -10.05 2.31 -2.76
N ALA A 334 -11.08 3.09 -2.37
CA ALA A 334 -10.94 4.53 -2.25
C ALA A 334 -9.95 4.92 -1.12
N PRO A 335 -9.29 6.07 -1.22
CA PRO A 335 -9.27 7.05 -2.30
C PRO A 335 -8.52 6.53 -3.54
N TYR A 336 -8.87 7.04 -4.70
CA TYR A 336 -8.43 6.52 -6.00
C TYR A 336 -7.16 7.18 -6.52
N LEU A 337 -6.62 6.64 -7.62
CA LEU A 337 -5.28 6.77 -8.17
C LEU A 337 -4.21 6.15 -7.27
N HIS A 338 -3.00 6.00 -7.83
CA HIS A 338 -1.86 5.41 -7.10
C HIS A 338 -1.47 6.17 -5.82
N ASN A 339 -1.81 7.44 -5.74
CA ASN A 339 -1.49 8.34 -4.63
C ASN A 339 -2.70 8.67 -3.74
N GLY A 340 -3.86 8.04 -3.97
CA GLY A 340 -5.07 8.26 -3.20
C GLY A 340 -5.56 9.70 -3.18
N SER A 341 -5.35 10.45 -4.27
CA SER A 341 -5.65 11.87 -4.36
C SER A 341 -7.09 12.18 -4.76
N ILE A 342 -7.89 11.18 -5.10
CA ILE A 342 -9.27 11.32 -5.52
C ILE A 342 -10.20 10.56 -4.58
N PRO A 343 -10.98 11.24 -3.72
CA PRO A 343 -11.78 10.62 -2.67
C PRO A 343 -12.87 9.66 -3.14
N THR A 344 -13.52 9.94 -4.30
CA THR A 344 -14.70 9.19 -4.75
C THR A 344 -14.66 8.82 -6.22
N LEU A 345 -15.41 7.78 -6.61
CA LEU A 345 -15.58 7.40 -8.03
C LEU A 345 -16.17 8.55 -8.85
N ARG A 346 -17.09 9.33 -8.29
CA ARG A 346 -17.63 10.49 -8.99
C ARG A 346 -16.54 11.48 -9.37
N GLN A 347 -15.65 11.82 -8.45
CA GLN A 347 -14.53 12.72 -8.75
C GLN A 347 -13.53 12.10 -9.72
N LEU A 348 -13.37 10.78 -9.71
CA LEU A 348 -12.54 10.10 -10.68
C LEU A 348 -13.11 10.21 -12.10
N LEU A 349 -14.42 9.99 -12.23
CA LEU A 349 -15.13 9.96 -13.51
C LEU A 349 -15.52 11.34 -14.02
N VAL A 350 -15.71 12.32 -13.12
CA VAL A 350 -16.12 13.71 -13.46
C VAL A 350 -15.07 14.70 -12.92
N PRO A 351 -13.99 14.95 -13.67
CA PRO A 351 -12.87 15.77 -13.21
C PRO A 351 -13.24 17.18 -12.74
N ALA A 352 -14.32 17.76 -13.27
CA ALA A 352 -14.83 19.07 -12.84
C ALA A 352 -15.26 19.09 -11.37
N THR A 353 -15.59 17.95 -10.77
CA THR A 353 -16.00 17.82 -9.36
C THR A 353 -14.85 17.60 -8.38
N ARG A 354 -13.62 17.49 -8.87
CA ARG A 354 -12.44 17.27 -8.02
C ARG A 354 -12.19 18.46 -7.11
N THR A 355 -11.76 18.14 -5.90
CA THR A 355 -11.31 19.18 -4.98
C THR A 355 -10.13 19.97 -5.55
N LYS A 356 -10.10 21.27 -5.28
CA LYS A 356 -8.98 22.16 -5.56
C LYS A 356 -8.14 22.45 -4.30
N ASP A 357 -8.64 22.03 -3.16
CA ASP A 357 -8.03 22.23 -1.85
C ASP A 357 -7.57 20.87 -1.27
N PRO A 358 -6.62 20.88 -0.34
CA PRO A 358 -6.33 19.73 0.50
C PRO A 358 -7.57 19.17 1.16
N PHE A 359 -7.63 17.88 1.42
CA PHE A 359 -8.79 17.24 2.00
C PHE A 359 -8.44 16.31 3.17
N LEU A 360 -9.43 16.08 4.04
CA LEU A 360 -9.32 15.15 5.16
C LEU A 360 -9.57 13.72 4.67
N ARG A 361 -8.66 12.80 4.99
CA ARG A 361 -8.82 11.35 4.76
C ARG A 361 -8.59 10.55 6.03
N GLY A 362 -9.06 9.31 6.06
CA GLY A 362 -9.01 8.42 7.22
C GLY A 362 -10.39 8.15 7.82
N SER A 363 -11.47 8.59 7.17
CA SER A 363 -12.84 8.21 7.54
C SER A 363 -13.09 6.72 7.29
N ILE A 364 -13.94 6.13 8.10
CA ILE A 364 -14.53 4.80 7.88
C ILE A 364 -16.01 4.89 7.50
N SER A 365 -16.59 6.08 7.45
CA SER A 365 -17.91 6.32 6.89
C SER A 365 -17.86 6.34 5.38
N TYR A 366 -18.86 5.75 4.72
CA TYR A 366 -18.87 5.55 3.28
C TYR A 366 -19.94 6.40 2.60
N ASP A 367 -19.54 7.14 1.56
CA ASP A 367 -20.44 7.86 0.66
C ASP A 367 -20.91 6.92 -0.45
N SER A 368 -22.02 6.24 -0.22
CA SER A 368 -22.59 5.29 -1.17
C SER A 368 -23.09 5.91 -2.46
N LYS A 369 -23.40 7.21 -2.46
CA LYS A 369 -23.88 7.95 -3.64
C LYS A 369 -22.74 8.23 -4.62
N ASN A 370 -21.59 8.62 -4.10
CA ASN A 370 -20.45 9.01 -4.93
C ASN A 370 -19.37 7.91 -5.05
N GLY A 371 -19.49 6.85 -4.26
CA GLY A 371 -18.59 5.69 -4.29
C GLY A 371 -17.22 5.99 -3.72
N GLY A 372 -17.11 6.07 -2.39
CA GLY A 372 -15.83 6.31 -1.70
C GLY A 372 -16.02 6.58 -0.22
N TRP A 373 -14.93 6.90 0.48
CA TRP A 373 -15.01 7.30 1.87
C TRP A 373 -15.48 8.74 1.99
N GLU A 374 -16.21 9.05 3.06
CA GLU A 374 -16.53 10.44 3.39
C GLU A 374 -15.25 11.26 3.53
N TRP A 375 -15.28 12.43 2.97
CA TRP A 375 -14.16 13.37 2.93
C TRP A 375 -14.69 14.80 3.06
N GLU A 376 -13.84 15.72 3.44
CA GLU A 376 -14.16 17.15 3.46
C GLU A 376 -12.93 17.98 3.06
N PRO A 377 -13.11 19.11 2.35
CA PRO A 377 -12.02 20.03 2.09
C PRO A 377 -11.44 20.57 3.39
N SER A 378 -10.13 20.73 3.46
CA SER A 378 -9.49 21.32 4.62
C SER A 378 -8.34 22.23 4.22
N LYS A 379 -8.35 23.47 4.75
CA LYS A 379 -7.26 24.43 4.60
C LYS A 379 -6.27 24.40 5.78
N GLN A 380 -6.50 23.58 6.79
CA GLN A 380 -5.71 23.54 8.01
C GLN A 380 -4.96 22.22 8.14
N GLN A 381 -3.64 22.31 8.29
CA GLN A 381 -2.77 21.15 8.57
C GLN A 381 -2.85 20.71 10.03
N LYS A 382 -4.02 20.39 10.54
CA LYS A 382 -4.20 19.86 11.89
C LYS A 382 -4.67 18.41 11.83
N LEU A 383 -4.07 17.59 12.68
CA LEU A 383 -4.56 16.25 12.92
C LEU A 383 -5.86 16.36 13.71
N HIS A 384 -6.94 15.88 13.14
CA HIS A 384 -8.23 15.80 13.82
C HIS A 384 -8.44 14.37 14.33
N ARG A 385 -8.92 14.26 15.55
CA ARG A 385 -9.47 13.01 16.06
C ARG A 385 -10.99 13.15 16.04
N ARG A 386 -11.63 12.29 15.28
CA ARG A 386 -13.08 12.15 15.27
C ARG A 386 -13.43 10.80 15.87
N GLY A 387 -13.72 10.78 17.15
CA GLY A 387 -13.86 9.52 17.88
C GLY A 387 -12.54 8.75 17.90
N GLU A 388 -12.54 7.48 17.49
CA GLU A 388 -11.36 6.62 17.43
C GLU A 388 -10.56 6.72 16.12
N THR A 389 -11.07 7.48 15.13
CA THR A 389 -10.48 7.54 13.78
C THR A 389 -9.44 8.66 13.72
N ALA A 390 -8.22 8.32 13.32
CA ALA A 390 -7.18 9.30 13.03
C ALA A 390 -7.40 9.86 11.62
N ILE A 391 -7.81 11.14 11.54
CA ILE A 391 -7.99 11.85 10.28
C ILE A 391 -6.76 12.73 10.03
N ALA A 392 -6.23 12.73 8.82
CA ALA A 392 -5.11 13.56 8.41
C ALA A 392 -5.39 14.24 7.07
N ILE A 393 -4.68 15.33 6.84
CA ILE A 393 -4.77 16.07 5.59
C ILE A 393 -3.98 15.36 4.49
N HIS A 394 -4.63 15.20 3.35
CA HIS A 394 -3.99 14.89 2.08
C HIS A 394 -3.90 16.18 1.26
N ASP A 395 -2.68 16.68 1.09
CA ASP A 395 -2.42 17.92 0.37
C ASP A 395 -2.04 17.62 -1.08
N ILE A 396 -3.00 17.83 -1.98
CA ILE A 396 -2.85 17.56 -3.42
C ILE A 396 -1.82 18.46 -4.13
N HIS A 397 -1.28 19.47 -3.44
CA HIS A 397 -0.25 20.38 -3.98
C HIS A 397 1.17 19.89 -3.66
N GLN A 398 1.33 18.85 -2.85
CA GLN A 398 2.63 18.27 -2.58
C GLN A 398 3.10 17.40 -3.74
N ALA A 399 4.43 17.30 -3.89
CA ALA A 399 5.05 16.48 -4.93
C ALA A 399 4.58 15.01 -4.83
N GLY A 400 4.08 14.45 -5.92
CA GLY A 400 3.54 13.09 -6.00
C GLY A 400 2.08 12.94 -5.58
N PHE A 401 1.40 14.01 -5.15
CA PHE A 401 0.03 13.94 -4.60
C PHE A 401 -1.02 14.60 -5.48
N SER A 402 -0.66 14.99 -6.69
CA SER A 402 -1.59 15.62 -7.63
C SER A 402 -2.83 14.73 -7.88
N ASN A 403 -4.00 15.34 -7.93
CA ASN A 403 -5.26 14.70 -8.31
C ASN A 403 -5.57 14.80 -9.81
N GLN A 404 -4.55 15.08 -10.63
CA GLN A 404 -4.66 15.05 -12.08
C GLN A 404 -4.57 13.60 -12.61
N GLY A 405 -5.05 13.39 -13.81
CA GLY A 405 -5.04 12.09 -14.49
C GLY A 405 -6.43 11.48 -14.63
N HIS A 406 -6.51 10.31 -15.25
CA HIS A 406 -7.74 9.57 -15.55
C HIS A 406 -8.85 10.48 -16.12
N GLY A 407 -8.55 11.11 -17.28
CA GLY A 407 -9.49 11.97 -17.97
C GLY A 407 -9.53 13.44 -17.53
N SER A 408 -8.62 13.90 -16.68
CA SER A 408 -8.44 15.33 -16.44
C SER A 408 -7.97 16.09 -17.69
N VAL A 409 -7.41 15.38 -18.67
CA VAL A 409 -7.08 15.89 -19.99
C VAL A 409 -8.11 15.35 -20.97
N GLN A 410 -8.87 16.24 -21.61
CA GLN A 410 -9.95 15.91 -22.56
C GLN A 410 -9.40 15.42 -23.91
N LYS A 411 -8.56 14.40 -23.92
CA LYS A 411 -8.14 13.73 -25.14
C LYS A 411 -8.74 12.33 -25.16
N PRO A 412 -9.24 11.87 -26.32
CA PRO A 412 -9.63 10.48 -26.48
C PRO A 412 -8.47 9.57 -26.08
N PHE A 413 -8.76 8.56 -25.32
CA PHE A 413 -7.75 7.60 -24.86
C PHE A 413 -7.71 6.42 -25.82
N VAL A 414 -6.57 6.18 -26.45
CA VAL A 414 -6.39 5.04 -27.38
C VAL A 414 -5.96 3.83 -26.56
N VAL A 415 -6.82 2.84 -26.47
CA VAL A 415 -6.62 1.64 -25.60
C VAL A 415 -5.73 0.59 -26.25
N ASP A 416 -5.78 0.47 -27.56
CA ASP A 416 -4.97 -0.48 -28.31
C ASP A 416 -4.39 0.17 -29.56
N GLY A 417 -3.37 -0.46 -30.13
CA GLY A 417 -2.76 -0.01 -31.39
C GLY A 417 -3.72 0.00 -32.60
N ARG A 418 -5.01 -0.24 -32.41
CA ARG A 418 -6.07 -0.23 -33.42
C ARG A 418 -6.85 1.07 -33.45
N GLY A 419 -6.52 2.03 -32.57
CA GLY A 419 -7.11 3.36 -32.59
C GLY A 419 -8.51 3.49 -32.02
N ALA A 420 -8.99 2.49 -31.25
CA ALA A 420 -10.26 2.62 -30.56
C ALA A 420 -10.19 3.69 -29.46
N GLU A 421 -10.96 4.75 -29.63
CA GLU A 421 -11.10 5.82 -28.67
C GLU A 421 -12.13 5.45 -27.61
N VAL A 422 -11.74 5.55 -26.32
CA VAL A 422 -12.64 5.33 -25.20
C VAL A 422 -12.83 6.61 -24.37
N ARG A 423 -14.01 6.77 -23.80
CA ARG A 423 -14.31 7.87 -22.90
C ARG A 423 -14.06 7.44 -21.47
N ILE A 424 -13.11 8.09 -20.80
CA ILE A 424 -12.75 7.80 -19.39
C ILE A 424 -13.12 8.93 -18.43
N ALA A 425 -13.73 10.00 -18.94
CA ALA A 425 -14.24 11.12 -18.17
C ALA A 425 -15.52 11.70 -18.76
N TRP A 426 -16.37 12.22 -17.89
CA TRP A 426 -17.68 12.78 -18.21
C TRP A 426 -17.76 14.24 -17.73
N SER A 427 -18.71 14.99 -18.29
CA SER A 427 -19.02 16.33 -17.83
C SER A 427 -19.92 16.29 -16.58
N ASP A 428 -20.02 17.40 -15.86
CA ASP A 428 -20.97 17.55 -14.74
C ASP A 428 -22.40 17.95 -15.20
N GLY A 429 -22.64 17.97 -16.50
CA GLY A 429 -23.94 18.31 -17.09
C GLY A 429 -24.97 17.18 -16.93
N ASP A 430 -26.25 17.55 -17.02
CA ASP A 430 -27.36 16.61 -16.79
C ASP A 430 -27.37 15.44 -17.75
N SER A 431 -26.87 15.60 -18.99
CA SER A 431 -26.77 14.53 -19.98
C SER A 431 -25.81 13.39 -19.56
N ASP A 432 -24.75 13.72 -18.84
CA ASP A 432 -23.76 12.76 -18.39
C ASP A 432 -24.04 12.21 -16.97
N ARG A 433 -24.78 12.97 -16.16
CA ARG A 433 -25.04 12.63 -14.75
C ARG A 433 -25.68 11.28 -14.58
N ALA A 434 -26.73 10.98 -15.35
CA ALA A 434 -27.39 9.68 -15.30
C ALA A 434 -26.45 8.54 -15.71
N THR A 435 -25.64 8.73 -16.75
CA THR A 435 -24.63 7.75 -17.19
C THR A 435 -23.59 7.49 -16.13
N VAL A 436 -23.13 8.52 -15.43
CA VAL A 436 -22.15 8.41 -14.33
C VAL A 436 -22.75 7.69 -13.13
N ASP A 437 -24.01 8.02 -12.74
CA ASP A 437 -24.70 7.33 -11.65
C ASP A 437 -24.87 5.83 -11.92
N GLU A 438 -25.25 5.46 -13.14
CA GLU A 438 -25.36 4.09 -13.60
C GLU A 438 -24.02 3.37 -13.61
N LEU A 439 -22.97 4.03 -14.09
CA LEU A 439 -21.61 3.48 -14.09
C LEU A 439 -21.09 3.27 -12.66
N ILE A 440 -21.32 4.22 -11.74
CA ILE A 440 -20.97 4.06 -10.33
C ILE A 440 -21.72 2.87 -9.72
N ALA A 441 -23.02 2.71 -9.98
CA ALA A 441 -23.80 1.58 -9.48
C ALA A 441 -23.23 0.24 -9.97
N TYR A 442 -22.75 0.16 -11.21
CA TYR A 442 -22.08 -1.03 -11.72
C TYR A 442 -20.72 -1.26 -11.05
N LEU A 443 -19.86 -0.24 -10.97
CA LEU A 443 -18.53 -0.33 -10.35
C LEU A 443 -18.61 -0.77 -8.88
N LEU A 444 -19.57 -0.25 -8.11
CA LEU A 444 -19.78 -0.65 -6.73
C LEU A 444 -20.23 -2.12 -6.59
N SER A 445 -20.71 -2.73 -7.65
CA SER A 445 -21.15 -4.13 -7.66
C SER A 445 -20.07 -5.13 -8.05
N LEU A 446 -18.91 -4.66 -8.51
CA LEU A 446 -17.75 -5.48 -8.83
C LEU A 446 -17.03 -5.88 -7.54
#